data_366a2e1e735a61cf7e4e73c4c46b03c5
#
_entry.id   366a2e1e735a61cf7e4e73c4c46b03c5
#
_cell.length_a   1.000
_cell.length_b   1.000
_cell.length_c   1.000
_cell.angle_alpha   90.00
_cell.angle_beta   90.00
_cell.angle_gamma   90.00
#
_symmetry.space_group_name_H-M   'P 1'
#
loop_
_entity.id
_entity.type
_entity.pdbx_description
1 polymer ?
#
loop_
_entity_poly.entity_id
_entity_poly.type
_entity_poly.pdbx_seq_one_letter_code
_entity_poly.pdbx_strand_id
1 'polypeptide(L)'
;MFAGLSSLRLDTEQTRIEAIASREGEEIVLQTPIVFAEFPKINDWLARLEAEMKASLAHLLTRAHADLLAFFTSTEALDAASLLAWIGQYPAQLVVVAVQIAWTTLVEDSLTRGGDLDLALAIVLRSLDVLADAVLGDLPALQRRKCEHLITELVHERDVIRRLKEDKIVAADDFAWLYHMRFYLDPSQADVLKQLEVRMASATFSYGFEYLGVPDRLVQTPLTDRCYLALTQALSSRLGGSPFGPAGTGA
;
A
#
# COMPACT_ATOMS: atom_id res chain seq x y z
N MET A 1 -11.36 11.48 -5.81
CA MET A 1 -12.15 10.35 -5.31
C MET A 1 -12.19 9.17 -6.29
N PHE A 2 -12.63 9.36 -7.53
CA PHE A 2 -12.69 8.29 -8.56
C PHE A 2 -11.54 8.33 -9.57
N ALA A 3 -10.37 8.82 -9.20
CA ALA A 3 -9.25 9.01 -10.12
C ALA A 3 -8.74 7.69 -10.73
N GLY A 4 -8.76 6.61 -9.96
CA GLY A 4 -8.36 5.28 -10.42
C GLY A 4 -9.46 4.50 -11.14
N LEU A 5 -10.71 4.99 -11.11
CA LEU A 5 -11.86 4.33 -11.69
C LEU A 5 -11.99 4.68 -13.18
N SER A 6 -12.04 3.69 -14.05
CA SER A 6 -12.25 3.83 -15.49
C SER A 6 -13.62 3.33 -15.95
N SER A 7 -14.09 2.22 -15.36
CA SER A 7 -15.36 1.61 -15.75
C SER A 7 -16.03 0.89 -14.58
N LEU A 8 -17.32 0.65 -14.74
CA LEU A 8 -18.15 -0.12 -13.82
C LEU A 8 -18.58 -1.41 -14.52
N ARG A 9 -18.50 -2.53 -13.82
CA ARG A 9 -19.10 -3.78 -14.29
C ARG A 9 -20.49 -3.92 -13.68
N LEU A 10 -21.47 -4.03 -14.57
CA LEU A 10 -22.86 -4.27 -14.21
C LEU A 10 -23.17 -5.76 -14.34
N ASP A 11 -24.26 -6.18 -13.70
CA ASP A 11 -24.84 -7.50 -13.92
C ASP A 11 -25.44 -7.60 -15.35
N THR A 12 -25.86 -8.79 -15.76
CA THR A 12 -26.41 -9.05 -17.11
C THR A 12 -27.69 -8.26 -17.41
N GLU A 13 -28.45 -7.89 -16.39
CA GLU A 13 -29.70 -7.14 -16.50
C GLU A 13 -29.49 -5.63 -16.37
N GLN A 14 -28.25 -5.18 -16.12
CA GLN A 14 -27.86 -3.78 -15.89
C GLN A 14 -28.64 -3.11 -14.74
N THR A 15 -28.96 -3.90 -13.71
CA THR A 15 -29.74 -3.45 -12.54
C THR A 15 -28.88 -3.10 -11.35
N ARG A 16 -27.63 -3.58 -11.32
CA ARG A 16 -26.70 -3.37 -10.19
C ARG A 16 -25.25 -3.28 -10.65
N ILE A 17 -24.44 -2.58 -9.85
CA ILE A 17 -22.98 -2.53 -10.00
C ILE A 17 -22.36 -3.65 -9.17
N GLU A 18 -21.59 -4.53 -9.79
CA GLU A 18 -20.92 -5.66 -9.13
C GLU A 18 -19.43 -5.43 -8.89
N ALA A 19 -18.77 -4.68 -9.78
CA ALA A 19 -17.35 -4.42 -9.67
C ALA A 19 -16.97 -3.06 -10.27
N ILE A 20 -15.81 -2.60 -9.89
CA ILE A 20 -15.13 -1.43 -10.45
C ILE A 20 -13.86 -1.87 -11.17
N ALA A 21 -13.46 -1.15 -12.21
CA ALA A 21 -12.23 -1.45 -12.93
C ALA A 21 -11.41 -0.20 -13.23
N SER A 22 -10.08 -0.37 -13.20
CA SER A 22 -9.12 0.67 -13.60
C SER A 22 -8.91 0.70 -15.11
N ARG A 23 -8.20 1.72 -15.58
CA ARG A 23 -7.79 1.83 -17.00
C ARG A 23 -6.88 0.67 -17.42
N GLU A 24 -6.09 0.14 -16.52
CA GLU A 24 -5.13 -0.94 -16.74
C GLU A 24 -5.79 -2.33 -16.74
N GLY A 25 -7.11 -2.39 -16.50
CA GLY A 25 -7.88 -3.63 -16.47
C GLY A 25 -7.84 -4.36 -15.14
N GLU A 26 -7.40 -3.69 -14.05
CA GLU A 26 -7.54 -4.24 -12.71
C GLU A 26 -9.00 -4.13 -12.27
N GLU A 27 -9.58 -5.26 -11.87
CA GLU A 27 -10.97 -5.34 -11.42
C GLU A 27 -11.05 -5.58 -9.92
N ILE A 28 -11.95 -4.84 -9.26
CA ILE A 28 -12.28 -5.01 -7.83
C ILE A 28 -13.75 -5.32 -7.73
N VAL A 29 -14.06 -6.53 -7.29
CA VAL A 29 -15.43 -6.95 -7.00
C VAL A 29 -15.87 -6.28 -5.70
N LEU A 30 -17.02 -5.63 -5.72
CA LEU A 30 -17.61 -5.00 -4.53
C LEU A 30 -18.11 -6.08 -3.58
N GLN A 31 -17.91 -5.88 -2.28
CA GLN A 31 -18.38 -6.80 -1.26
C GLN A 31 -19.91 -6.88 -1.25
N THR A 32 -20.56 -5.73 -1.43
CA THR A 32 -22.01 -5.61 -1.58
C THR A 32 -22.33 -4.94 -2.93
N PRO A 33 -22.98 -5.62 -3.88
CA PRO A 33 -23.41 -4.99 -5.12
C PRO A 33 -24.39 -3.84 -4.87
N ILE A 34 -24.33 -2.81 -5.71
CA ILE A 34 -25.17 -1.61 -5.57
C ILE A 34 -26.34 -1.71 -6.54
N VAL A 35 -27.54 -1.89 -5.99
CA VAL A 35 -28.78 -2.02 -6.75
C VAL A 35 -29.36 -0.65 -7.06
N PHE A 36 -29.53 -0.30 -8.33
CA PHE A 36 -30.01 1.03 -8.75
C PHE A 36 -31.42 1.35 -8.26
N ALA A 37 -32.29 0.33 -8.15
CA ALA A 37 -33.65 0.52 -7.65
C ALA A 37 -33.70 1.03 -6.20
N GLU A 38 -32.69 0.74 -5.38
CA GLU A 38 -32.60 1.22 -4.01
C GLU A 38 -32.12 2.68 -3.93
N PHE A 39 -31.43 3.15 -4.98
CA PHE A 39 -30.80 4.48 -5.05
C PHE A 39 -31.20 5.21 -6.33
N PRO A 40 -32.44 5.74 -6.45
CA PRO A 40 -32.95 6.27 -7.71
C PRO A 40 -32.27 7.57 -8.16
N LYS A 41 -31.56 8.28 -7.24
CA LYS A 41 -30.83 9.49 -7.58
C LYS A 41 -29.34 9.18 -7.78
N ILE A 42 -28.74 9.80 -8.79
CA ILE A 42 -27.31 9.65 -9.11
C ILE A 42 -26.42 9.92 -7.91
N ASN A 43 -26.68 10.95 -7.15
CA ASN A 43 -25.86 11.29 -5.97
C ASN A 43 -25.89 10.22 -4.88
N ASP A 44 -27.04 9.56 -4.71
CA ASP A 44 -27.22 8.55 -3.67
C ASP A 44 -26.42 7.28 -3.99
N TRP A 45 -26.53 6.77 -5.23
CA TRP A 45 -25.75 5.59 -5.61
C TRP A 45 -24.26 5.90 -5.80
N LEU A 46 -23.85 7.13 -6.18
CA LEU A 46 -22.44 7.52 -6.18
C LEU A 46 -21.85 7.56 -4.77
N ALA A 47 -22.57 8.12 -3.80
CA ALA A 47 -22.15 8.09 -2.40
C ALA A 47 -22.06 6.67 -1.87
N ARG A 48 -23.01 5.80 -2.25
CA ARG A 48 -22.97 4.38 -1.90
C ARG A 48 -21.79 3.67 -2.56
N LEU A 49 -21.51 3.95 -3.83
CA LEU A 49 -20.36 3.39 -4.53
C LEU A 49 -19.03 3.76 -3.85
N GLU A 50 -18.89 5.02 -3.44
CA GLU A 50 -17.71 5.45 -2.68
C GLU A 50 -17.55 4.67 -1.37
N ALA A 51 -18.61 4.59 -0.59
CA ALA A 51 -18.57 3.89 0.70
C ALA A 51 -18.26 2.39 0.51
N GLU A 52 -18.89 1.75 -0.47
CA GLU A 52 -18.70 0.32 -0.73
C GLU A 52 -17.32 0.01 -1.31
N MET A 53 -16.80 0.88 -2.19
CA MET A 53 -15.43 0.78 -2.72
C MET A 53 -14.41 0.82 -1.58
N LYS A 54 -14.53 1.78 -0.66
CA LYS A 54 -13.65 1.91 0.51
C LYS A 54 -13.74 0.68 1.42
N ALA A 55 -14.95 0.23 1.72
CA ALA A 55 -15.18 -0.95 2.55
C ALA A 55 -14.59 -2.22 1.90
N SER A 56 -14.82 -2.42 0.61
CA SER A 56 -14.28 -3.56 -0.14
C SER A 56 -12.75 -3.56 -0.14
N LEU A 57 -12.10 -2.41 -0.35
CA LEU A 57 -10.65 -2.29 -0.27
C LEU A 57 -10.12 -2.57 1.14
N ALA A 58 -10.78 -2.08 2.19
CA ALA A 58 -10.37 -2.33 3.57
C ALA A 58 -10.43 -3.82 3.93
N HIS A 59 -11.52 -4.51 3.57
CA HIS A 59 -11.62 -5.96 3.77
C HIS A 59 -10.60 -6.75 2.95
N LEU A 60 -10.36 -6.35 1.69
CA LEU A 60 -9.34 -7.00 0.86
C LEU A 60 -7.94 -6.79 1.43
N LEU A 61 -7.64 -5.62 2.02
CA LEU A 61 -6.35 -5.37 2.67
C LEU A 61 -6.10 -6.31 3.85
N THR A 62 -7.10 -6.47 4.73
CA THR A 62 -6.97 -7.38 5.89
C THR A 62 -6.65 -8.80 5.43
N ARG A 63 -7.31 -9.27 4.37
CA ARG A 63 -7.03 -10.59 3.77
C ARG A 63 -5.65 -10.64 3.11
N ALA A 64 -5.31 -9.63 2.31
CA ALA A 64 -4.01 -9.56 1.63
C ALA A 64 -2.85 -9.59 2.62
N HIS A 65 -2.97 -8.87 3.73
CA HIS A 65 -1.96 -8.84 4.79
C HIS A 65 -1.88 -10.20 5.52
N ALA A 66 -3.00 -10.82 5.86
CA ALA A 66 -3.02 -12.13 6.50
C ALA A 66 -2.38 -13.22 5.62
N ASP A 67 -2.70 -13.23 4.32
CA ASP A 67 -2.09 -14.16 3.37
C ASP A 67 -0.59 -13.89 3.20
N LEU A 68 -0.16 -12.61 3.19
CA LEU A 68 1.26 -12.24 3.12
C LEU A 68 2.04 -12.76 4.33
N LEU A 69 1.51 -12.61 5.54
CA LEU A 69 2.16 -13.09 6.75
C LEU A 69 2.42 -14.61 6.73
N ALA A 70 1.55 -15.38 6.08
CA ALA A 70 1.77 -16.82 5.92
C ALA A 70 3.06 -17.15 5.15
N PHE A 71 3.48 -16.29 4.21
CA PHE A 71 4.75 -16.42 3.48
C PHE A 71 5.95 -15.89 4.27
N PHE A 72 5.79 -14.77 4.99
CA PHE A 72 6.90 -14.14 5.74
C PHE A 72 7.23 -14.84 7.05
N THR A 73 6.31 -15.64 7.60
CA THR A 73 6.55 -16.43 8.84
C THR A 73 7.13 -17.80 8.55
N SER A 74 7.09 -18.26 7.30
CA SER A 74 7.71 -19.52 6.90
C SER A 74 9.23 -19.39 6.87
N THR A 75 9.93 -20.32 7.52
CA THR A 75 11.39 -20.47 7.42
C THR A 75 11.84 -21.07 6.09
N GLU A 76 10.90 -21.57 5.29
CA GLU A 76 11.14 -22.07 3.95
C GLU A 76 11.47 -20.92 2.99
N ALA A 77 12.17 -21.25 1.90
CA ALA A 77 12.48 -20.27 0.87
C ALA A 77 11.19 -19.65 0.31
N LEU A 78 11.17 -18.32 0.17
CA LEU A 78 10.06 -17.61 -0.46
C LEU A 78 9.87 -18.19 -1.88
N ASP A 79 8.75 -18.89 -2.09
CA ASP A 79 8.43 -19.46 -3.39
C ASP A 79 7.93 -18.38 -4.36
N ALA A 80 8.63 -18.25 -5.49
CA ALA A 80 8.29 -17.25 -6.51
C ALA A 80 6.86 -17.43 -7.05
N ALA A 81 6.40 -18.65 -7.24
CA ALA A 81 5.07 -18.92 -7.76
C ALA A 81 3.99 -18.48 -6.76
N SER A 82 4.18 -18.74 -5.47
CA SER A 82 3.26 -18.32 -4.41
C SER A 82 3.21 -16.80 -4.26
N LEU A 83 4.37 -16.12 -4.32
CA LEU A 83 4.42 -14.66 -4.28
C LEU A 83 3.70 -14.04 -5.49
N LEU A 84 3.95 -14.55 -6.69
CA LEU A 84 3.30 -14.05 -7.90
C LEU A 84 1.79 -14.33 -7.91
N ALA A 85 1.35 -15.48 -7.40
CA ALA A 85 -0.07 -15.78 -7.24
C ALA A 85 -0.75 -14.79 -6.29
N TRP A 86 -0.12 -14.50 -5.15
CA TRP A 86 -0.61 -13.50 -4.20
C TRP A 86 -0.67 -12.09 -4.82
N ILE A 87 0.37 -11.65 -5.53
CA ILE A 87 0.38 -10.35 -6.24
C ILE A 87 -0.74 -10.30 -7.29
N GLY A 88 -0.99 -11.42 -7.99
CA GLY A 88 -2.08 -11.53 -8.97
C GLY A 88 -3.47 -11.43 -8.36
N GLN A 89 -3.64 -11.94 -7.14
CA GLN A 89 -4.94 -12.06 -6.47
C GLN A 89 -5.46 -10.72 -5.92
N TYR A 90 -4.57 -9.81 -5.49
CA TYR A 90 -4.94 -8.57 -4.81
C TYR A 90 -4.69 -7.33 -5.68
N PRO A 91 -5.47 -6.23 -5.48
CA PRO A 91 -5.21 -4.95 -6.15
C PRO A 91 -3.80 -4.43 -5.87
N ALA A 92 -3.17 -3.82 -6.90
CA ALA A 92 -1.81 -3.28 -6.82
C ALA A 92 -1.57 -2.38 -5.61
N GLN A 93 -2.53 -1.49 -5.34
CA GLN A 93 -2.52 -0.61 -4.17
C GLN A 93 -2.41 -1.40 -2.87
N LEU A 94 -3.19 -2.47 -2.73
CA LEU A 94 -3.25 -3.27 -1.50
C LEU A 94 -2.04 -4.18 -1.33
N VAL A 95 -1.49 -4.69 -2.44
CA VAL A 95 -0.22 -5.44 -2.45
C VAL A 95 0.89 -4.61 -1.81
N VAL A 96 1.04 -3.35 -2.24
CA VAL A 96 2.05 -2.46 -1.69
C VAL A 96 1.78 -2.13 -0.23
N VAL A 97 0.54 -1.75 0.12
CA VAL A 97 0.20 -1.39 1.50
C VAL A 97 0.37 -2.58 2.45
N ALA A 98 0.02 -3.80 2.04
CA ALA A 98 0.24 -5.00 2.85
C ALA A 98 1.72 -5.24 3.16
N VAL A 99 2.60 -5.01 2.17
CA VAL A 99 4.06 -5.11 2.36
C VAL A 99 4.56 -4.01 3.29
N GLN A 100 4.10 -2.77 3.14
CA GLN A 100 4.45 -1.65 4.03
C GLN A 100 4.05 -1.92 5.49
N ILE A 101 2.89 -2.55 5.74
CA ILE A 101 2.46 -2.97 7.08
C ILE A 101 3.41 -4.05 7.63
N ALA A 102 3.66 -5.09 6.85
CA ALA A 102 4.55 -6.19 7.26
C ALA A 102 5.97 -5.70 7.52
N TRP A 103 6.50 -4.82 6.65
CA TRP A 103 7.82 -4.20 6.80
C TRP A 103 7.90 -3.32 8.06
N THR A 104 6.90 -2.47 8.31
CA THR A 104 6.83 -1.65 9.53
C THR A 104 6.94 -2.52 10.78
N THR A 105 6.12 -3.58 10.86
CA THR A 105 6.13 -4.52 11.97
C THR A 105 7.49 -5.22 12.12
N LEU A 106 8.05 -5.68 11.00
CA LEU A 106 9.33 -6.40 10.99
C LEU A 106 10.50 -5.53 11.48
N VAL A 107 10.56 -4.28 11.05
CA VAL A 107 11.60 -3.33 11.48
C VAL A 107 11.43 -2.97 12.96
N GLU A 108 10.21 -2.65 13.42
CA GLU A 108 9.95 -2.30 14.82
C GLU A 108 10.22 -3.47 15.78
N ASP A 109 9.83 -4.68 15.39
CA ASP A 109 10.15 -5.90 16.13
C ASP A 109 11.66 -6.11 16.24
N SER A 110 12.38 -5.90 15.15
CA SER A 110 13.84 -6.01 15.13
C SER A 110 14.50 -4.97 16.03
N LEU A 111 14.08 -3.70 15.96
CA LEU A 111 14.59 -2.63 16.82
C LEU A 111 14.27 -2.88 18.31
N THR A 112 13.07 -3.38 18.62
CA THR A 112 12.65 -3.68 19.99
C THR A 112 13.41 -4.86 20.59
N ARG A 113 13.82 -5.84 19.77
CA ARG A 113 14.55 -7.05 20.20
C ARG A 113 16.08 -6.88 20.27
N GLY A 114 16.60 -5.68 20.19
CA GLY A 114 18.03 -5.40 20.34
C GLY A 114 18.69 -4.78 19.10
N GLY A 115 17.90 -4.34 18.14
CA GLY A 115 18.38 -3.55 16.99
C GLY A 115 19.01 -4.37 15.87
N ASP A 116 18.82 -5.70 15.86
CA ASP A 116 19.31 -6.55 14.77
C ASP A 116 18.36 -6.50 13.56
N LEU A 117 18.74 -5.71 12.57
CA LEU A 117 18.00 -5.52 11.32
C LEU A 117 18.41 -6.50 10.20
N ASP A 118 19.28 -7.48 10.49
CA ASP A 118 19.78 -8.40 9.45
C ASP A 118 18.68 -9.28 8.87
N LEU A 119 17.77 -9.76 9.71
CA LEU A 119 16.63 -10.54 9.26
C LEU A 119 15.70 -9.72 8.35
N ALA A 120 15.39 -8.49 8.76
CA ALA A 120 14.55 -7.59 7.98
C ALA A 120 15.17 -7.31 6.60
N LEU A 121 16.47 -7.00 6.57
CA LEU A 121 17.21 -6.78 5.34
C LEU A 121 17.23 -8.04 4.44
N ALA A 122 17.45 -9.21 5.02
CA ALA A 122 17.49 -10.47 4.27
C ALA A 122 16.15 -10.80 3.61
N ILE A 123 15.02 -10.55 4.30
CA ILE A 123 13.66 -10.76 3.74
C ILE A 123 13.43 -9.82 2.55
N VAL A 124 13.74 -8.53 2.70
CA VAL A 124 13.57 -7.55 1.63
C VAL A 124 14.45 -7.88 0.42
N LEU A 125 15.73 -8.23 0.63
CA LEU A 125 16.63 -8.61 -0.46
C LEU A 125 16.15 -9.85 -1.21
N ARG A 126 15.73 -10.89 -0.48
CA ARG A 126 15.17 -12.11 -1.11
C ARG A 126 13.93 -11.80 -1.93
N SER A 127 13.03 -10.95 -1.42
CA SER A 127 11.83 -10.55 -2.16
C SER A 127 12.19 -9.78 -3.44
N LEU A 128 13.20 -8.92 -3.38
CA LEU A 128 13.71 -8.20 -4.56
C LEU A 128 14.31 -9.16 -5.60
N ASP A 129 15.10 -10.15 -5.19
CA ASP A 129 15.71 -11.12 -6.09
C ASP A 129 14.63 -11.94 -6.83
N VAL A 130 13.63 -12.45 -6.08
CA VAL A 130 12.50 -13.20 -6.65
C VAL A 130 11.71 -12.35 -7.64
N LEU A 131 11.43 -11.09 -7.32
CA LEU A 131 10.67 -10.20 -8.20
C LEU A 131 11.47 -9.76 -9.43
N ALA A 132 12.78 -9.52 -9.28
CA ALA A 132 13.67 -9.18 -10.39
C ALA A 132 13.71 -10.32 -11.43
N ASP A 133 13.87 -11.55 -10.97
CA ASP A 133 13.84 -12.72 -11.84
C ASP A 133 12.46 -12.89 -12.51
N ALA A 134 11.38 -12.68 -11.77
CA ALA A 134 10.03 -12.79 -12.30
C ALA A 134 9.72 -11.77 -13.39
N VAL A 135 10.15 -10.52 -13.23
CA VAL A 135 9.91 -9.45 -14.21
C VAL A 135 10.69 -9.67 -15.52
N LEU A 136 11.80 -10.39 -15.47
CA LEU A 136 12.54 -10.79 -16.68
C LEU A 136 11.83 -11.90 -17.47
N GLY A 137 10.94 -12.65 -16.83
CA GLY A 137 10.13 -13.71 -17.45
C GLY A 137 8.94 -13.16 -18.25
N ASP A 138 8.10 -14.10 -18.72
CA ASP A 138 6.86 -13.76 -19.44
C ASP A 138 5.69 -13.61 -18.46
N LEU A 139 5.39 -12.36 -18.10
CA LEU A 139 4.28 -12.00 -17.22
C LEU A 139 3.21 -11.21 -17.97
N PRO A 140 1.91 -11.40 -17.64
CA PRO A 140 0.84 -10.51 -18.10
C PRO A 140 1.15 -9.05 -17.74
N ALA A 141 0.80 -8.12 -18.62
CA ALA A 141 1.15 -6.69 -18.47
C ALA A 141 0.74 -6.09 -17.12
N LEU A 142 -0.47 -6.40 -16.65
CA LEU A 142 -0.95 -5.94 -15.33
C LEU A 142 -0.12 -6.53 -14.19
N GLN A 143 0.20 -7.82 -14.24
CA GLN A 143 0.98 -8.47 -13.18
C GLN A 143 2.42 -7.95 -13.15
N ARG A 144 3.03 -7.75 -14.33
CA ARG A 144 4.34 -7.10 -14.46
C ARG A 144 4.36 -5.73 -13.78
N ARG A 145 3.36 -4.88 -14.06
CA ARG A 145 3.24 -3.55 -13.45
C ARG A 145 3.08 -3.61 -11.92
N LYS A 146 2.32 -4.58 -11.41
CA LYS A 146 2.22 -4.81 -9.95
C LYS A 146 3.57 -5.18 -9.34
N CYS A 147 4.34 -6.05 -10.00
CA CYS A 147 5.69 -6.41 -9.57
C CYS A 147 6.63 -5.19 -9.58
N GLU A 148 6.58 -4.35 -10.62
CA GLU A 148 7.38 -3.12 -10.72
C GLU A 148 7.06 -2.13 -9.59
N HIS A 149 5.77 -1.98 -9.23
CA HIS A 149 5.36 -1.18 -8.08
C HIS A 149 5.95 -1.71 -6.77
N LEU A 150 5.91 -3.02 -6.58
CA LEU A 150 6.43 -3.66 -5.38
C LEU A 150 7.96 -3.58 -5.31
N ILE A 151 8.66 -3.76 -6.44
CA ILE A 151 10.12 -3.56 -6.52
C ILE A 151 10.49 -2.13 -6.12
N THR A 152 9.77 -1.13 -6.62
CA THR A 152 10.02 0.29 -6.28
C THR A 152 9.90 0.53 -4.79
N GLU A 153 8.90 -0.06 -4.13
CA GLU A 153 8.71 0.03 -2.68
C GLU A 153 9.82 -0.69 -1.92
N LEU A 154 10.08 -1.95 -2.25
CA LEU A 154 11.11 -2.76 -1.57
C LEU A 154 12.52 -2.18 -1.70
N VAL A 155 12.84 -1.50 -2.81
CA VAL A 155 14.11 -0.79 -2.97
C VAL A 155 14.21 0.35 -1.94
N HIS A 156 13.15 1.11 -1.75
CA HIS A 156 13.10 2.15 -0.72
C HIS A 156 13.22 1.54 0.69
N GLU A 157 12.45 0.53 1.01
CA GLU A 157 12.49 -0.19 2.29
C GLU A 157 13.89 -0.73 2.61
N ARG A 158 14.55 -1.35 1.62
CA ARG A 158 15.95 -1.79 1.72
C ARG A 158 16.88 -0.66 2.08
N ASP A 159 16.75 0.48 1.41
CA ASP A 159 17.66 1.61 1.59
C ASP A 159 17.44 2.29 2.95
N VAL A 160 16.21 2.30 3.46
CA VAL A 160 15.90 2.72 4.83
C VAL A 160 16.57 1.81 5.84
N ILE A 161 16.41 0.48 5.72
CA ILE A 161 17.03 -0.49 6.64
C ILE A 161 18.56 -0.34 6.65
N ARG A 162 19.18 -0.20 5.47
CA ARG A 162 20.63 -0.01 5.35
C ARG A 162 21.10 1.23 6.08
N ARG A 163 20.39 2.35 5.94
CA ARG A 163 20.70 3.60 6.63
C ARG A 163 20.56 3.47 8.14
N LEU A 164 19.47 2.84 8.62
CA LEU A 164 19.30 2.59 10.06
C LEU A 164 20.46 1.75 10.63
N LYS A 165 20.97 0.77 9.87
CA LYS A 165 22.15 -0.02 10.26
C LYS A 165 23.44 0.79 10.26
N GLU A 166 23.67 1.59 9.23
CA GLU A 166 24.86 2.48 9.12
C GLU A 166 24.89 3.47 10.29
N ASP A 167 23.74 4.06 10.63
CA ASP A 167 23.58 5.01 11.73
C ASP A 167 23.51 4.33 13.12
N LYS A 168 23.55 2.98 13.16
CA LYS A 168 23.49 2.15 14.38
C LYS A 168 22.25 2.43 15.24
N ILE A 169 21.12 2.62 14.60
CA ILE A 169 19.83 2.82 15.27
C ILE A 169 19.38 1.50 15.88
N VAL A 170 19.09 1.50 17.20
CA VAL A 170 18.72 0.31 17.97
C VAL A 170 17.40 0.46 18.74
N ALA A 171 16.72 1.60 18.59
CA ALA A 171 15.49 1.89 19.31
C ALA A 171 14.37 2.29 18.33
N ALA A 172 13.17 1.75 18.55
CA ALA A 172 12.01 2.03 17.70
C ALA A 172 11.44 3.45 17.91
N ASP A 173 11.83 4.16 18.94
CA ASP A 173 11.47 5.54 19.23
C ASP A 173 12.52 6.57 18.73
N ASP A 174 13.58 6.10 18.06
CA ASP A 174 14.58 6.99 17.46
C ASP A 174 13.97 7.77 16.29
N PHE A 175 14.28 9.06 16.21
CA PHE A 175 13.76 9.93 15.15
C PHE A 175 14.21 9.48 13.76
N ALA A 176 15.37 8.87 13.61
CA ALA A 176 15.84 8.30 12.36
C ALA A 176 14.91 7.20 11.79
N TRP A 177 14.17 6.51 12.66
CA TRP A 177 13.08 5.61 12.27
C TRP A 177 11.75 6.36 12.16
N LEU A 178 11.41 7.19 13.16
CA LEU A 178 10.10 7.81 13.27
C LEU A 178 9.78 8.76 12.10
N TYR A 179 10.76 9.35 11.44
CA TYR A 179 10.50 10.25 10.32
C TYR A 179 10.08 9.54 9.03
N HIS A 180 10.25 8.22 8.93
CA HIS A 180 9.73 7.43 7.82
C HIS A 180 8.22 7.18 7.95
N MET A 181 7.57 6.95 6.81
CA MET A 181 6.15 6.61 6.78
C MET A 181 5.95 5.16 7.24
N ARG A 182 5.14 4.95 8.26
CA ARG A 182 4.91 3.68 8.94
C ARG A 182 3.44 3.34 8.94
N PHE A 183 3.10 2.07 8.70
CA PHE A 183 1.74 1.60 8.50
C PHE A 183 1.36 0.60 9.60
N TYR A 184 0.25 0.85 10.29
CA TYR A 184 -0.21 0.04 11.42
C TYR A 184 -1.63 -0.44 11.17
N LEU A 185 -1.79 -1.76 11.05
CA LEU A 185 -3.09 -2.40 10.87
C LEU A 185 -3.56 -2.99 12.20
N ASP A 186 -4.73 -2.55 12.67
CA ASP A 186 -5.42 -3.10 13.83
C ASP A 186 -6.75 -3.73 13.41
N PRO A 187 -6.78 -5.04 13.12
CA PRO A 187 -8.01 -5.74 12.71
C PRO A 187 -9.09 -5.79 13.80
N SER A 188 -8.77 -5.44 15.05
CA SER A 188 -9.73 -5.44 16.16
C SER A 188 -10.67 -4.24 16.15
N GLN A 189 -10.35 -3.20 15.38
CA GLN A 189 -11.21 -2.03 15.23
C GLN A 189 -12.52 -2.41 14.54
N ALA A 190 -13.63 -2.02 15.16
CA ALA A 190 -14.98 -2.32 14.63
C ALA A 190 -15.26 -1.62 13.29
N ASP A 191 -14.72 -0.42 13.10
CA ASP A 191 -14.81 0.34 11.84
C ASP A 191 -13.64 -0.04 10.94
N VAL A 192 -13.92 -0.79 9.88
CA VAL A 192 -12.90 -1.29 8.94
C VAL A 192 -12.09 -0.16 8.29
N LEU A 193 -12.68 1.04 8.15
CA LEU A 193 -11.99 2.20 7.58
C LEU A 193 -11.01 2.86 8.56
N LYS A 194 -11.06 2.48 9.84
CA LYS A 194 -10.13 2.94 10.89
C LYS A 194 -9.08 1.92 11.28
N GLN A 195 -9.11 0.74 10.65
CA GLN A 195 -8.17 -0.32 10.96
C GLN A 195 -6.73 0.00 10.52
N LEU A 196 -6.54 0.85 9.52
CA LEU A 196 -5.21 1.22 9.03
C LEU A 196 -4.87 2.67 9.38
N GLU A 197 -3.82 2.83 10.17
CA GLU A 197 -3.20 4.11 10.48
C GLU A 197 -1.86 4.26 9.76
N VAL A 198 -1.59 5.47 9.27
CA VAL A 198 -0.29 5.87 8.71
C VAL A 198 0.32 6.92 9.63
N ARG A 199 1.54 6.66 10.10
CA ARG A 199 2.26 7.56 11.01
C ARG A 199 3.56 8.06 10.39
N MET A 200 3.87 9.34 10.58
CA MET A 200 5.12 9.95 10.16
C MET A 200 5.53 11.01 11.16
N ALA A 201 6.65 10.82 11.85
CA ALA A 201 7.04 11.59 13.04
C ALA A 201 5.88 11.67 14.05
N SER A 202 5.37 12.87 14.36
CA SER A 202 4.24 13.10 15.28
C SER A 202 2.86 13.09 14.61
N ALA A 203 2.80 13.04 13.27
CA ALA A 203 1.55 13.03 12.54
C ALA A 203 0.97 11.62 12.43
N THR A 204 -0.35 11.51 12.59
CA THR A 204 -1.12 10.26 12.44
C THR A 204 -2.33 10.52 11.56
N PHE A 205 -2.54 9.66 10.58
CA PHE A 205 -3.65 9.72 9.65
C PHE A 205 -4.32 8.35 9.51
N SER A 206 -5.65 8.34 9.37
CA SER A 206 -6.35 7.15 8.90
C SER A 206 -6.15 7.02 7.40
N TYR A 207 -5.92 5.79 6.91
CA TYR A 207 -5.81 5.54 5.49
C TYR A 207 -7.18 5.70 4.80
N GLY A 208 -7.22 6.47 3.72
CA GLY A 208 -8.49 6.89 3.09
C GLY A 208 -9.17 5.84 2.22
N PHE A 209 -8.51 4.74 1.89
CA PHE A 209 -9.01 3.69 0.98
C PHE A 209 -9.60 4.23 -0.34
N GLU A 210 -9.03 5.30 -0.86
CA GLU A 210 -9.36 5.78 -2.20
C GLU A 210 -8.74 4.84 -3.24
N TYR A 211 -9.53 4.44 -4.24
CA TYR A 211 -9.00 3.58 -5.29
C TYR A 211 -8.13 4.39 -6.26
N LEU A 212 -6.90 3.99 -6.40
CA LEU A 212 -5.89 4.69 -7.21
C LEU A 212 -5.67 4.04 -8.58
N GLY A 213 -6.18 2.82 -8.80
CA GLY A 213 -5.83 2.01 -9.96
C GLY A 213 -4.38 1.55 -9.91
N VAL A 214 -3.74 1.46 -11.07
CA VAL A 214 -2.34 1.04 -11.21
C VAL A 214 -1.52 2.13 -11.93
N PRO A 215 -1.47 3.39 -11.41
CA PRO A 215 -0.69 4.46 -12.02
C PRO A 215 0.81 4.20 -11.83
N ASP A 216 1.64 4.89 -12.62
CA ASP A 216 3.09 4.86 -12.40
C ASP A 216 3.44 5.37 -11.00
N ARG A 217 4.36 4.68 -10.32
CA ARG A 217 4.83 5.08 -9.00
C ARG A 217 6.07 5.96 -9.09
N LEU A 218 6.10 6.99 -8.25
CA LEU A 218 7.29 7.79 -8.06
C LEU A 218 8.33 6.99 -7.26
N VAL A 219 9.58 7.08 -7.67
CA VAL A 219 10.71 6.53 -6.91
C VAL A 219 10.88 7.36 -5.65
N GLN A 220 10.88 6.71 -4.49
CA GLN A 220 11.14 7.38 -3.22
C GLN A 220 12.65 7.61 -3.04
N THR A 221 12.98 8.84 -2.69
CA THR A 221 14.35 9.31 -2.46
C THR A 221 14.42 10.04 -1.11
N PRO A 222 15.59 10.27 -0.53
CA PRO A 222 15.71 11.09 0.68
C PRO A 222 15.13 12.50 0.55
N LEU A 223 15.02 13.03 -0.68
CA LEU A 223 14.37 14.31 -0.93
C LEU A 223 12.85 14.20 -0.83
N THR A 224 12.25 13.16 -1.42
CA THR A 224 10.81 12.92 -1.31
C THR A 224 10.40 12.61 0.12
N ASP A 225 11.22 11.89 0.90
CA ASP A 225 10.96 11.64 2.32
C ASP A 225 10.88 12.95 3.13
N ARG A 226 11.78 13.91 2.85
CA ARG A 226 11.73 15.24 3.48
C ARG A 226 10.50 16.02 3.08
N CYS A 227 10.08 15.93 1.82
CA CYS A 227 8.84 16.56 1.36
C CYS A 227 7.62 15.96 2.06
N TYR A 228 7.54 14.64 2.14
CA TYR A 228 6.47 13.96 2.85
C TYR A 228 6.44 14.33 4.33
N LEU A 229 7.60 14.37 5.00
CA LEU A 229 7.68 14.80 6.38
C LEU A 229 7.14 16.23 6.55
N ALA A 230 7.61 17.17 5.75
CA ALA A 230 7.19 18.58 5.85
C ALA A 230 5.68 18.74 5.59
N LEU A 231 5.16 18.09 4.53
CA LEU A 231 3.75 18.19 4.14
C LEU A 231 2.82 17.49 5.15
N THR A 232 3.20 16.33 5.67
CA THR A 232 2.38 15.61 6.67
C THR A 232 2.34 16.35 8.00
N GLN A 233 3.47 16.96 8.46
CA GLN A 233 3.48 17.78 9.66
C GLN A 233 2.62 19.06 9.47
N ALA A 234 2.71 19.72 8.32
CA ALA A 234 1.88 20.87 8.01
C ALA A 234 0.38 20.50 8.02
N LEU A 235 0.01 19.41 7.33
CA LEU A 235 -1.37 18.92 7.27
C LEU A 235 -1.90 18.54 8.66
N SER A 236 -1.13 17.85 9.46
CA SER A 236 -1.48 17.48 10.84
C SER A 236 -1.71 18.71 11.71
N SER A 237 -0.95 19.77 11.48
CA SER A 237 -1.09 21.08 12.16
C SER A 237 -2.16 21.97 11.53
N ARG A 238 -2.92 21.48 10.54
CA ARG A 238 -3.92 22.23 9.76
C ARG A 238 -3.33 23.44 9.04
N LEU A 239 -2.08 23.33 8.58
CA LEU A 239 -1.38 24.32 7.78
C LEU A 239 -1.27 23.85 6.33
N GLY A 240 -1.11 24.80 5.41
CA GLY A 240 -0.77 24.49 4.03
C GLY A 240 0.71 24.20 3.86
N GLY A 241 1.06 23.33 2.91
CA GLY A 241 2.43 23.12 2.45
C GLY A 241 2.62 23.74 1.07
N SER A 242 3.77 24.36 0.83
CA SER A 242 4.11 24.97 -0.46
C SER A 242 5.50 24.48 -0.90
N PRO A 243 5.58 23.48 -1.77
CA PRO A 243 6.85 23.04 -2.33
C PRO A 243 7.34 24.08 -3.34
N PHE A 244 8.63 24.40 -3.26
CA PHE A 244 9.32 25.29 -4.20
C PHE A 244 10.48 24.55 -4.86
N GLY A 245 10.63 24.70 -6.17
CA GLY A 245 11.74 24.15 -6.91
C GLY A 245 11.94 24.86 -8.24
N PRO A 246 13.14 24.78 -8.84
CA PRO A 246 13.36 25.22 -10.20
C PRO A 246 12.49 24.44 -11.20
N ALA A 247 12.21 25.04 -12.36
CA ALA A 247 11.47 24.38 -13.42
C ALA A 247 12.13 23.04 -13.80
N GLY A 248 11.33 21.97 -13.86
CA GLY A 248 11.82 20.62 -14.19
C GLY A 248 12.27 19.78 -13.00
N THR A 249 12.19 20.25 -11.75
CA THR A 249 12.52 19.46 -10.56
C THR A 249 11.34 18.61 -10.03
N GLY A 250 10.17 18.69 -10.67
CA GLY A 250 8.96 17.94 -10.25
C GLY A 250 8.30 18.52 -9.00
N ALA A 251 8.60 19.75 -8.60
CA ALA A 251 7.95 20.46 -7.51
C ALA A 251 6.69 21.21 -7.99
#